data_00cd3b4f23beabfd342a5e9c3c186c50
#
_entry.id   00cd3b4f23beabfd342a5e9c3c186c50
#
_cell.length_a   1.000
_cell.length_b   1.000
_cell.length_c   1.000
_cell.angle_alpha   90.00
_cell.angle_beta   90.00
_cell.angle_gamma   90.00
#
_symmetry.space_group_name_H-M   'P 1'
#
loop_
_entity.id
_entity.type
_entity.pdbx_description
1 polymer ?
#
loop_
_entity_poly.entity_id
_entity_poly.type
_entity_poly.pdbx_seq_one_letter_code
_entity_poly.pdbx_strand_id
1 'polypeptide(L)'
;MANDTLIVVATDGDRKGQKILTLTGSLNIHSVFAFQAATREETAEQVILDFTKVPFMDSAGLGSLVGAYVAAQRTHRKLAVAGANTQVKTLIDMTQVGTLVKCYENVAVAQAALGPTRESELQNWHKTSPPS
;
A
#
# COMPACT_ATOMS: atom_id res chain seq x y z
N MET A 1 -4.64 -10.55 27.41
CA MET A 1 -5.38 -9.71 26.50
C MET A 1 -4.64 -9.49 25.19
N ALA A 2 -5.25 -9.84 24.11
CA ALA A 2 -4.63 -9.62 22.83
C ALA A 2 -4.40 -8.12 22.60
N ASN A 3 -3.26 -7.79 22.09
CA ASN A 3 -2.92 -6.42 21.79
C ASN A 3 -3.36 -6.12 20.37
N ASP A 4 -4.44 -5.37 20.23
CA ASP A 4 -5.01 -5.02 18.92
C ASP A 4 -4.33 -3.80 18.31
N THR A 5 -3.20 -3.40 18.85
CA THR A 5 -2.48 -2.24 18.33
C THR A 5 -1.87 -2.55 16.97
N LEU A 6 -2.25 -1.79 15.98
CA LEU A 6 -1.63 -1.84 14.67
C LEU A 6 -0.49 -0.82 14.63
N ILE A 7 0.68 -1.26 14.24
CA ILE A 7 1.83 -0.40 14.08
C ILE A 7 2.09 -0.24 12.60
N VAL A 8 2.19 1.01 12.15
CA VAL A 8 2.49 1.33 10.76
C VAL A 8 3.77 2.13 10.70
N VAL A 9 4.76 1.62 9.97
CA VAL A 9 6.04 2.28 9.80
C VAL A 9 6.22 2.63 8.33
N ALA A 10 6.47 3.90 8.05
CA ALA A 10 6.71 4.39 6.70
C ALA A 10 8.21 4.40 6.43
N THR A 11 8.61 3.82 5.31
CA THR A 11 9.99 3.85 4.84
C THR A 11 10.02 4.23 3.37
N ASP A 12 11.16 4.70 2.90
CA ASP A 12 11.31 5.01 1.47
C ASP A 12 11.34 3.73 0.65
N GLY A 13 10.72 3.79 -0.53
CA GLY A 13 10.83 2.74 -1.52
C GLY A 13 12.14 2.85 -2.30
N ASP A 14 12.26 2.08 -3.37
CA ASP A 14 13.47 2.03 -4.17
C ASP A 14 13.59 3.17 -5.19
N ARG A 15 12.61 4.06 -5.22
CA ARG A 15 12.65 5.25 -6.09
C ARG A 15 11.99 6.43 -5.40
N LYS A 16 12.31 7.64 -5.85
CA LYS A 16 11.70 8.84 -5.29
C LYS A 16 10.20 8.85 -5.56
N GLY A 17 9.43 9.31 -4.56
CA GLY A 17 7.99 9.34 -4.67
C GLY A 17 7.32 8.02 -4.34
N GLN A 18 8.08 7.02 -3.90
CA GLN A 18 7.54 5.74 -3.47
C GLN A 18 7.79 5.54 -1.98
N LYS A 19 6.73 5.15 -1.26
CA LYS A 19 6.81 4.82 0.16
C LYS A 19 6.28 3.42 0.39
N ILE A 20 6.84 2.78 1.40
CA ILE A 20 6.38 1.48 1.87
C ILE A 20 5.83 1.69 3.28
N LEU A 21 4.57 1.32 3.48
CA LEU A 21 3.96 1.31 4.80
C LEU A 21 3.94 -0.13 5.29
N THR A 22 4.78 -0.44 6.26
CA THR A 22 4.83 -1.77 6.84
C THR A 22 3.85 -1.83 8.01
N LEU A 23 2.86 -2.72 7.88
CA LEU A 23 1.85 -2.92 8.90
C LEU A 23 2.24 -4.12 9.75
N THR A 24 2.16 -3.96 11.07
CA THR A 24 2.39 -5.04 12.02
C THR A 24 1.17 -5.12 12.93
N GLY A 25 0.47 -6.23 12.86
CA GLY A 25 -0.76 -6.46 13.62
C GLY A 25 -1.95 -6.66 12.72
N SER A 26 -3.06 -7.09 13.29
CA SER A 26 -4.29 -7.35 12.55
C SER A 26 -4.95 -6.05 12.12
N LEU A 27 -5.57 -6.07 10.94
CA LEU A 27 -6.34 -4.94 10.43
C LEU A 27 -7.82 -5.28 10.61
N ASN A 28 -8.40 -4.79 11.70
CA ASN A 28 -9.75 -5.14 12.12
C ASN A 28 -10.47 -3.90 12.65
N ILE A 29 -11.69 -4.11 13.16
CA ILE A 29 -12.52 -3.01 13.68
C ILE A 29 -11.83 -2.20 14.78
N HIS A 30 -10.89 -2.81 15.52
CA HIS A 30 -10.19 -2.13 16.61
C HIS A 30 -8.98 -1.32 16.13
N SER A 31 -8.50 -1.58 14.92
CA SER A 31 -7.28 -0.93 14.41
C SER A 31 -7.51 -0.09 13.15
N VAL A 32 -8.74 -0.05 12.62
CA VAL A 32 -8.99 0.68 11.37
C VAL A 32 -8.64 2.17 11.45
N PHE A 33 -8.82 2.79 12.62
CA PHE A 33 -8.52 4.22 12.74
C PHE A 33 -7.02 4.50 12.64
N ALA A 34 -6.19 3.61 13.21
CA ALA A 34 -4.73 3.74 13.07
C ALA A 34 -4.31 3.60 11.61
N PHE A 35 -4.90 2.64 10.89
CA PHE A 35 -4.63 2.46 9.48
C PHE A 35 -5.07 3.67 8.66
N GLN A 36 -6.27 4.17 8.91
CA GLN A 36 -6.80 5.33 8.20
C GLN A 36 -5.92 6.58 8.43
N ALA A 37 -5.48 6.80 9.67
CA ALA A 37 -4.61 7.93 9.97
C ALA A 37 -3.30 7.83 9.20
N ALA A 38 -2.67 6.64 9.20
CA ALA A 38 -1.41 6.44 8.51
C ALA A 38 -1.54 6.66 7.00
N THR A 39 -2.60 6.14 6.39
CA THR A 39 -2.79 6.27 4.94
C THR A 39 -3.16 7.70 4.53
N ARG A 40 -3.87 8.43 5.39
CA ARG A 40 -4.20 9.84 5.11
C ARG A 40 -2.98 10.74 5.18
N GLU A 41 -2.06 10.46 6.07
CA GLU A 41 -0.84 11.26 6.21
C GLU A 41 0.13 11.02 5.07
N GLU A 42 0.05 9.86 4.41
CA GLU A 42 0.97 9.53 3.35
C GLU A 42 0.51 10.12 2.04
N THR A 43 1.35 10.94 1.42
CA THR A 43 1.03 11.65 0.18
C THR A 43 1.90 11.23 -1.00
N ALA A 44 2.73 10.20 -0.82
CA ALA A 44 3.61 9.73 -1.90
C ALA A 44 2.80 9.28 -3.11
N GLU A 45 3.36 9.47 -4.28
CA GLU A 45 2.73 9.10 -5.55
C GLU A 45 2.45 7.59 -5.62
N GLN A 46 3.36 6.77 -5.10
CA GLN A 46 3.18 5.31 -5.01
C GLN A 46 3.33 4.89 -3.57
N VAL A 47 2.38 4.11 -3.09
CA VAL A 47 2.39 3.57 -1.73
C VAL A 47 2.20 2.07 -1.80
N ILE A 48 3.13 1.34 -1.21
CA ILE A 48 3.04 -0.10 -1.09
C ILE A 48 2.71 -0.43 0.37
N LEU A 49 1.58 -1.08 0.58
CA LEU A 49 1.19 -1.54 1.90
C LEU A 49 1.77 -2.94 2.09
N ASP A 50 2.75 -3.06 2.96
CA ASP A 50 3.38 -4.34 3.25
C ASP A 50 2.57 -5.06 4.33
N PHE A 51 1.85 -6.09 3.91
CA PHE A 51 0.97 -6.88 4.76
C PHE A 51 1.63 -8.16 5.28
N THR A 52 2.94 -8.32 5.08
CA THR A 52 3.64 -9.54 5.49
C THR A 52 3.42 -9.86 6.97
N LYS A 53 3.28 -8.84 7.81
CA LYS A 53 3.09 -8.99 9.25
C LYS A 53 1.66 -8.73 9.70
N VAL A 54 0.70 -8.84 8.79
CA VAL A 54 -0.73 -8.74 9.10
C VAL A 54 -1.30 -10.14 9.14
N PRO A 55 -1.54 -10.71 10.34
CA PRO A 55 -2.01 -12.10 10.43
C PRO A 55 -3.49 -12.26 10.06
N PHE A 56 -4.28 -11.19 10.19
CA PHE A 56 -5.72 -11.30 10.01
C PHE A 56 -6.31 -9.95 9.60
N MET A 57 -7.33 -10.01 8.75
CA MET A 57 -8.12 -8.84 8.37
C MET A 57 -9.59 -9.23 8.42
N ASP A 58 -10.43 -8.36 8.99
CA ASP A 58 -11.89 -8.55 8.96
C ASP A 58 -12.52 -7.60 7.92
N SER A 59 -13.84 -7.61 7.85
CA SER A 59 -14.54 -6.79 6.86
C SER A 59 -14.41 -5.29 7.13
N ALA A 60 -14.23 -4.88 8.39
CA ALA A 60 -13.95 -3.48 8.70
C ALA A 60 -12.57 -3.07 8.18
N GLY A 61 -11.58 -3.96 8.35
CA GLY A 61 -10.25 -3.76 7.77
C GLY A 61 -10.30 -3.66 6.26
N LEU A 62 -11.05 -4.56 5.62
CA LEU A 62 -11.23 -4.53 4.18
C LEU A 62 -11.85 -3.21 3.74
N GLY A 63 -12.88 -2.73 4.44
CA GLY A 63 -13.51 -1.45 4.12
C GLY A 63 -12.53 -0.29 4.21
N SER A 64 -11.65 -0.29 5.21
CA SER A 64 -10.64 0.76 5.34
C SER A 64 -9.59 0.70 4.22
N LEU A 65 -9.24 -0.51 3.78
CA LEU A 65 -8.33 -0.70 2.65
C LEU A 65 -8.95 -0.15 1.36
N VAL A 66 -10.21 -0.46 1.12
CA VAL A 66 -10.94 0.07 -0.05
C VAL A 66 -10.99 1.59 0.00
N GLY A 67 -11.26 2.17 1.18
CA GLY A 67 -11.26 3.61 1.34
C GLY A 67 -9.92 4.25 0.98
N ALA A 68 -8.83 3.63 1.42
CA ALA A 68 -7.49 4.11 1.08
C ALA A 68 -7.23 4.04 -0.43
N TYR A 69 -7.67 2.96 -1.07
CA TYR A 69 -7.52 2.78 -2.50
C TYR A 69 -8.29 3.85 -3.28
N VAL A 70 -9.54 4.10 -2.90
CA VAL A 70 -10.36 5.12 -3.55
C VAL A 70 -9.74 6.51 -3.39
N ALA A 71 -9.24 6.82 -2.20
CA ALA A 71 -8.58 8.10 -1.95
C ALA A 71 -7.33 8.26 -2.81
N ALA A 72 -6.55 7.20 -2.96
CA ALA A 72 -5.36 7.22 -3.81
C ALA A 72 -5.75 7.48 -5.27
N GLN A 73 -6.79 6.82 -5.76
CA GLN A 73 -7.25 7.04 -7.13
C GLN A 73 -7.72 8.48 -7.38
N ARG A 74 -8.42 9.06 -6.42
CA ARG A 74 -8.90 10.44 -6.54
C ARG A 74 -7.76 11.45 -6.65
N THR A 75 -6.64 11.13 -6.07
CA THR A 75 -5.46 12.01 -6.08
C THR A 75 -4.40 11.55 -7.07
N HIS A 76 -4.76 10.65 -7.99
CA HIS A 76 -3.88 10.13 -9.04
C HIS A 76 -2.62 9.48 -8.49
N ARG A 77 -2.77 8.77 -7.36
CA ARG A 77 -1.69 8.01 -6.73
C ARG A 77 -1.96 6.52 -6.91
N LYS A 78 -0.90 5.73 -6.81
CA LYS A 78 -0.99 4.28 -6.90
C LYS A 78 -0.86 3.67 -5.53
N LEU A 79 -1.69 2.69 -5.24
CA LEU A 79 -1.66 1.95 -3.98
C LEU A 79 -1.64 0.47 -4.32
N ALA A 80 -0.73 -0.27 -3.70
CA ALA A 80 -0.62 -1.70 -3.89
C ALA A 80 -0.47 -2.40 -2.55
N VAL A 81 -0.91 -3.66 -2.49
CA VAL A 81 -0.73 -4.53 -1.32
C VAL A 81 0.32 -5.56 -1.65
N ALA A 82 1.23 -5.82 -0.73
CA ALA A 82 2.28 -6.82 -0.89
C ALA A 82 2.31 -7.76 0.32
N GLY A 83 2.56 -9.04 0.08
CA GLY A 83 2.80 -10.00 1.12
C GLY A 83 1.58 -10.45 1.91
N ALA A 84 0.38 -10.20 1.41
CA ALA A 84 -0.85 -10.63 2.09
C ALA A 84 -0.90 -12.15 2.18
N ASN A 85 -1.27 -12.67 3.36
CA ASN A 85 -1.44 -14.11 3.54
C ASN A 85 -2.74 -14.61 2.90
N THR A 86 -2.95 -15.92 2.95
CA THR A 86 -4.10 -16.53 2.30
C THR A 86 -5.44 -15.99 2.82
N GLN A 87 -5.57 -15.78 4.14
CA GLN A 87 -6.81 -15.28 4.73
C GLN A 87 -7.13 -13.87 4.20
N VAL A 88 -6.14 -12.99 4.18
CA VAL A 88 -6.32 -11.62 3.70
C VAL A 88 -6.64 -11.61 2.20
N LYS A 89 -5.88 -12.38 1.41
CA LYS A 89 -6.12 -12.48 -0.04
C LYS A 89 -7.51 -13.04 -0.34
N THR A 90 -7.91 -14.07 0.39
CA THR A 90 -9.24 -14.68 0.20
C THR A 90 -10.33 -13.66 0.48
N LEU A 91 -10.18 -12.88 1.56
CA LEU A 91 -11.17 -11.86 1.90
C LEU A 91 -11.27 -10.80 0.80
N ILE A 92 -10.14 -10.35 0.28
CA ILE A 92 -10.11 -9.38 -0.83
C ILE A 92 -10.77 -9.99 -2.07
N ASP A 93 -10.45 -11.23 -2.40
CA ASP A 93 -10.93 -11.89 -3.62
C ASP A 93 -12.41 -12.27 -3.57
N MET A 94 -12.97 -12.45 -2.37
CA MET A 94 -14.38 -12.76 -2.22
C MET A 94 -15.31 -11.60 -2.58
N THR A 95 -14.76 -10.43 -2.79
CA THR A 95 -15.51 -9.23 -3.12
C THR A 95 -15.05 -8.72 -4.49
N GLN A 96 -15.82 -7.82 -5.08
CA GLN A 96 -15.42 -7.19 -6.33
C GLN A 96 -14.23 -6.27 -6.15
N VAL A 97 -13.83 -6.01 -4.91
CA VAL A 97 -12.65 -5.22 -4.58
C VAL A 97 -11.37 -5.87 -5.11
N GLY A 98 -11.36 -7.20 -5.22
CA GLY A 98 -10.21 -7.90 -5.78
C GLY A 98 -9.82 -7.48 -7.18
N THR A 99 -10.73 -6.87 -7.93
CA THR A 99 -10.42 -6.32 -9.26
C THR A 99 -9.78 -4.94 -9.18
N LEU A 100 -9.94 -4.24 -8.05
CA LEU A 100 -9.42 -2.88 -7.84
C LEU A 100 -8.10 -2.88 -7.09
N VAL A 101 -8.02 -3.68 -6.02
CA VAL A 101 -6.83 -3.72 -5.16
C VAL A 101 -5.85 -4.74 -5.71
N LYS A 102 -4.71 -4.27 -6.17
CA LYS A 102 -3.65 -5.14 -6.69
C LYS A 102 -2.84 -5.71 -5.55
N CYS A 103 -2.77 -7.05 -5.48
CA CYS A 103 -1.99 -7.76 -4.47
C CYS A 103 -0.81 -8.43 -5.15
N TYR A 104 0.37 -8.22 -4.58
CA TYR A 104 1.62 -8.79 -5.08
C TYR A 104 2.23 -9.71 -4.03
N GLU A 105 3.04 -10.64 -4.47
CA GLU A 105 3.61 -11.66 -3.61
C GLU A 105 4.47 -11.06 -2.49
N ASN A 106 5.24 -10.02 -2.83
CA ASN A 106 6.10 -9.33 -1.86
C ASN A 106 6.36 -7.90 -2.33
N VAL A 107 7.06 -7.14 -1.49
CA VAL A 107 7.36 -5.74 -1.77
C VAL A 107 8.17 -5.58 -3.06
N ALA A 108 9.18 -6.42 -3.29
CA ALA A 108 10.02 -6.31 -4.48
C ALA A 108 9.19 -6.48 -5.76
N VAL A 109 8.28 -7.45 -5.77
CA VAL A 109 7.39 -7.68 -6.92
C VAL A 109 6.48 -6.48 -7.14
N ALA A 110 5.94 -5.91 -6.05
CA ALA A 110 5.09 -4.73 -6.15
C ALA A 110 5.86 -3.53 -6.71
N GLN A 111 7.09 -3.32 -6.24
CA GLN A 111 7.92 -2.23 -6.74
C GLN A 111 8.17 -2.34 -8.25
N ALA A 112 8.50 -3.54 -8.71
CA ALA A 112 8.72 -3.77 -10.14
C ALA A 112 7.45 -3.53 -10.95
N ALA A 113 6.29 -3.97 -10.44
CA ALA A 113 5.02 -3.85 -11.14
C ALA A 113 4.53 -2.41 -11.24
N LEU A 114 4.79 -1.59 -10.23
CA LEU A 114 4.33 -0.19 -10.22
C LEU A 114 5.11 0.68 -11.19
N GLY A 115 6.34 0.30 -11.51
CA GLY A 115 7.16 1.07 -12.43
C GLY A 115 7.66 2.39 -11.84
N PRO A 116 8.20 3.28 -12.68
CA PRO A 116 8.77 4.53 -12.19
C PRO A 116 7.70 5.50 -11.70
N THR A 117 8.07 6.33 -10.74
CA THR A 117 7.25 7.45 -10.32
C THR A 117 7.52 8.64 -11.25
N ARG A 118 6.62 9.61 -11.21
CA ARG A 118 6.83 10.87 -11.95
C ARG A 118 8.12 11.55 -11.51
N GLU A 119 8.36 11.56 -10.21
CA GLU A 119 9.57 12.18 -9.65
C GLU A 119 10.82 11.43 -10.07
N SER A 120 10.81 10.09 -10.08
CA SER A 120 11.97 9.32 -10.52
C SER A 120 12.22 9.48 -12.02
N GLU A 121 11.17 9.61 -12.83
CA GLU A 121 11.32 9.86 -14.25
C GLU A 121 11.99 11.22 -14.53
N LEU A 122 11.61 12.24 -13.77
CA LEU A 122 12.23 13.57 -13.90
C LEU A 122 13.71 13.51 -13.58
N GLN A 123 14.12 12.75 -12.57
CA GLN A 123 15.54 12.57 -12.27
C GLN A 123 16.28 11.86 -13.39
N ASN A 124 15.68 10.81 -13.94
CA ASN A 124 16.28 10.06 -15.05
C ASN A 124 16.35 10.91 -16.31
N TRP A 125 15.38 11.77 -16.52
CA TRP A 125 15.35 12.65 -17.68
C TRP A 125 16.58 13.56 -17.72
N HIS A 126 16.99 14.12 -16.58
CA HIS A 126 18.19 14.94 -16.50
C HIS A 126 19.46 14.16 -16.85
N LYS A 127 19.47 12.84 -16.60
CA LYS A 127 20.63 12.01 -16.90
C LYS A 127 20.66 11.54 -18.35
N THR A 128 19.52 11.38 -18.97
CA THR A 128 19.39 10.73 -20.28
C THR A 128 18.97 11.66 -21.40
N SER A 129 18.50 12.88 -21.07
CA SER A 129 18.09 13.81 -22.11
C SER A 129 19.30 14.27 -22.91
N PRO A 130 19.17 14.40 -24.24
CA PRO A 130 20.28 14.85 -25.05
C PRO A 130 20.65 16.29 -24.70
N PRO A 131 21.92 16.65 -24.82
CA PRO A 131 22.32 18.05 -24.66
C PRO A 131 21.69 18.85 -25.78
N SER A 132 21.10 19.95 -25.42
CA SER A 132 20.45 20.84 -26.38
C SER A 132 21.34 22.01 -26.72
#